data_70ef7a92d0b921f898de15c2af4cd7a5
#
_entry.id   70ef7a92d0b921f898de15c2af4cd7a5
#
_cell.length_a   1.000
_cell.length_b   1.000
_cell.length_c   1.000
_cell.angle_alpha   90.00
_cell.angle_beta   90.00
_cell.angle_gamma   90.00
#
_symmetry.space_group_name_H-M   'P 1'
#
loop_
_entity.id
_entity.type
_entity.pdbx_description
1 polymer ?
#
loop_
_entity_poly.entity_id
_entity_poly.type
_entity_poly.pdbx_seq_one_letter_code
_entity_poly.pdbx_strand_id
1 'polypeptide(L)' 'MSGKVLIIRFSSIGDIVLTTPIIRCISEQLDVEVHFLTKNSFKGILQHNPYITKLYGIDKNVS' A
#
# COMPACT_ATOMS: atom_id res chain seq x y z
N MET A 1 13.23 -15.46 -5.12
CA MET A 1 12.92 -14.68 -6.33
C MET A 1 12.35 -13.34 -5.95
N SER A 2 12.88 -12.29 -6.50
CA SER A 2 12.40 -10.94 -6.17
C SER A 2 11.52 -10.41 -7.28
N GLY A 3 10.48 -9.71 -6.91
CA GLY A 3 9.56 -9.08 -7.84
C GLY A 3 8.97 -7.85 -7.20
N LYS A 4 8.04 -7.22 -7.90
CA LYS A 4 7.38 -6.03 -7.41
C LYS A 4 5.87 -6.16 -7.59
N VAL A 5 5.13 -5.73 -6.58
CA VAL A 5 3.68 -5.69 -6.63
C VAL A 5 3.26 -4.24 -6.36
N LEU A 6 2.39 -3.73 -7.21
CA LEU A 6 1.85 -2.38 -7.02
C LEU A 6 0.38 -2.50 -6.63
N ILE A 7 0.04 -1.95 -5.49
CA ILE A 7 -1.34 -1.91 -5.00
C ILE A 7 -1.83 -0.48 -5.11
N ILE A 8 -2.99 -0.30 -5.73
CA ILE A 8 -3.58 1.01 -5.92
C ILE A 8 -4.93 1.07 -5.22
N ARG A 9 -5.06 1.98 -4.27
CA ARG A 9 -6.30 2.19 -3.54
C ARG A 9 -6.49 3.66 -3.24
N PHE A 10 -7.59 4.22 -3.70
CA PHE A 10 -7.85 5.65 -3.52
C PHE A 10 -9.02 5.96 -2.60
N SER A 11 -9.83 5.00 -2.27
CA SER A 11 -11.06 5.29 -1.54
C SER A 11 -11.19 4.40 -0.32
N SER A 12 -11.93 4.95 0.66
CA SER A 12 -12.33 4.26 1.87
C SER A 12 -11.16 3.90 2.79
N ILE A 13 -11.04 4.66 3.86
CA ILE A 13 -10.02 4.40 4.87
C ILE A 13 -10.13 2.98 5.41
N GLY A 14 -11.36 2.49 5.59
CA GLY A 14 -11.57 1.14 6.08
C GLY A 14 -10.97 0.09 5.16
N ASP A 15 -11.17 0.24 3.86
CA ASP A 15 -10.62 -0.71 2.89
C ASP A 15 -9.10 -0.65 2.87
N ILE A 16 -8.53 0.53 3.03
CA ILE A 16 -7.08 0.68 3.06
C ILE A 16 -6.49 -0.04 4.28
N VAL A 17 -7.13 0.11 5.42
CA VAL A 17 -6.68 -0.58 6.64
C VAL A 17 -6.79 -2.09 6.48
N LEU A 18 -7.86 -2.56 5.82
CA LEU A 18 -8.05 -3.99 5.61
C LEU A 18 -7.02 -4.60 4.66
N THR A 19 -6.36 -3.80 3.85
CA THR A 19 -5.30 -4.33 2.97
C THR A 19 -3.99 -4.60 3.73
N THR A 20 -3.85 -4.10 4.94
CA THR A 20 -2.61 -4.26 5.69
C THR A 20 -2.23 -5.72 5.92
N PRO A 21 -3.14 -6.59 6.37
CA PRO A 21 -2.80 -8.02 6.52
C PRO A 21 -2.44 -8.66 5.19
N ILE A 22 -3.08 -8.22 4.11
CA ILE A 22 -2.79 -8.76 2.78
C ILE A 22 -1.39 -8.38 2.34
N ILE A 23 -1.00 -7.14 2.58
CA ILE A 23 0.34 -6.66 2.26
C ILE A 23 1.39 -7.47 3.00
N ARG A 24 1.14 -7.74 4.26
CA ARG A 24 2.05 -8.55 5.06
C ARG A 24 2.20 -9.96 4.50
N CYS A 25 1.09 -10.60 4.15
CA CYS A 25 1.12 -11.92 3.57
C CYS A 25 1.90 -11.96 2.27
N ILE A 26 1.64 -11.00 1.40
CA ILE A 26 2.32 -10.93 0.10
C ILE A 26 3.81 -10.74 0.31
N SER A 27 4.17 -9.82 1.19
CA SER A 27 5.58 -9.51 1.43
C SER A 27 6.33 -10.69 2.02
N GLU A 28 5.72 -11.40 2.96
CA GLU A 28 6.39 -12.49 3.64
C GLU A 28 6.41 -13.78 2.83
N GLN A 29 5.35 -14.06 2.09
CA GLN A 29 5.24 -15.33 1.38
C GLN A 29 5.84 -15.30 0.00
N LEU A 30 5.78 -14.17 -0.68
CA LEU A 30 6.23 -14.07 -2.06
C LEU A 30 7.62 -13.45 -2.19
N ASP A 31 8.15 -12.92 -1.11
CA ASP A 31 9.46 -12.27 -1.12
C ASP A 31 9.56 -11.22 -2.22
N VAL A 32 8.57 -10.34 -2.26
CA VAL A 32 8.49 -9.30 -3.28
C VAL A 32 8.47 -7.93 -2.63
N GLU A 33 8.84 -6.92 -3.39
CA GLU A 33 8.69 -5.54 -2.95
C GLU A 33 7.23 -5.14 -3.11
N VAL A 34 6.69 -4.52 -2.09
CA VAL A 34 5.31 -4.03 -2.13
C VAL A 34 5.32 -2.52 -2.28
N HIS A 35 4.77 -2.05 -3.39
CA HIS A 35 4.61 -0.63 -3.66
C HIS A 35 3.14 -0.28 -3.55
N PHE A 36 2.84 0.80 -2.87
CA PHE A 36 1.46 1.18 -2.62
C PHE A 36 1.21 2.60 -3.11
N LEU A 37 0.14 2.78 -3.87
CA LEU A 37 -0.26 4.10 -4.38
C LEU A 37 -1.63 4.45 -3.81
N THR A 38 -1.72 5.60 -3.16
CA THR A 38 -2.96 6.05 -2.56
C THR A 38 -3.04 7.57 -2.60
N LYS A 39 -4.11 8.14 -2.08
CA LYS A 39 -4.21 9.59 -1.93
C LYS A 39 -3.27 10.06 -0.81
N ASN A 40 -2.74 11.26 -0.97
CA ASN A 40 -1.89 11.82 0.07
C ASN A 40 -2.58 11.87 1.42
N SER A 41 -3.89 12.09 1.43
CA SER A 41 -4.64 12.15 2.68
C SER A 41 -4.65 10.83 3.44
N PHE A 42 -4.44 9.70 2.75
CA PHE A 42 -4.40 8.39 3.37
C PHE A 42 -2.99 7.87 3.60
N LYS A 43 -2.01 8.59 3.11
CA LYS A 43 -0.62 8.16 3.18
C LYS A 43 -0.16 7.98 4.63
N GLY A 44 -0.65 8.83 5.52
CA GLY A 44 -0.27 8.75 6.92
C GLY A 44 -0.67 7.44 7.59
N ILE A 45 -1.72 6.79 7.10
CA ILE A 45 -2.16 5.51 7.64
C ILE A 45 -1.15 4.41 7.35
N LEU A 46 -0.52 4.48 6.19
CA LEU A 46 0.33 3.40 5.69
C LEU A 46 1.82 3.66 5.86
N GLN A 47 2.21 4.89 6.18
CA GLN A 47 3.64 5.26 6.17
C GLN A 47 4.45 4.51 7.21
N HIS A 48 3.82 3.97 8.22
CA HIS A 48 4.52 3.21 9.27
C HIS A 48 4.47 1.71 9.05
N ASN A 49 3.92 1.26 7.94
CA ASN A 49 3.83 -0.17 7.65
C ASN A 49 5.18 -0.68 7.14
N PRO A 50 5.85 -1.55 7.89
CA PRO A 50 7.19 -2.02 7.51
C PRO A 50 7.19 -2.95 6.29
N TYR A 51 6.01 -3.44 5.90
CA TYR A 51 5.92 -4.36 4.77
C TYR A 51 5.76 -3.64 3.44
N ILE A 52 5.56 -2.32 3.46
CA ILE A 52 5.48 -1.53 2.25
C ILE A 52 6.88 -1.01 1.93
N THR A 53 7.39 -1.39 0.77
CA THR A 53 8.72 -0.97 0.35
C THR A 53 8.73 0.47 -0.08
N LYS A 54 7.73 0.88 -0.85
CA LYS A 54 7.58 2.27 -1.28
C LYS A 54 6.12 2.68 -1.23
N LEU A 55 5.89 3.88 -0.73
CA LEU A 55 4.55 4.43 -0.61
C LEU A 55 4.46 5.71 -1.44
N TYR A 56 3.51 5.73 -2.37
CA TYR A 56 3.30 6.87 -3.24
C TYR A 56 2.00 7.56 -2.89
N GLY A 57 2.00 8.88 -2.91
CA GLY A 57 0.80 9.65 -2.66
C GLY A 57 0.45 10.53 -3.84
N ILE A 58 -0.84 10.66 -4.09
CA ILE A 58 -1.34 11.55 -5.13
C ILE A 58 -2.18 12.64 -4.48
N ASP A 59 -1.96 13.86 -4.93
CA ASP A 59 -2.65 15.03 -4.39
C ASP A 59 -3.95 15.33 -5.11
N LYS A 60 -4.21 14.64 -6.18
CA LYS A 60 -5.34 14.98 -7.02
C LYS A 60 -6.63 14.41 -6.48
N ASN A 61 -7.70 15.05 -6.91
CA ASN A 61 -9.05 14.60 -6.66
C ASN A 61 -9.36 13.44 -7.57
N VAL A 62 -8.79 12.31 -7.29
CA VAL A 62 -9.09 11.10 -8.05
C VAL A 62 -10.11 10.29 -7.28
N SER A 63 -11.02 9.71 -7.97
CA SER A 63 -12.07 8.95 -7.33
C SER A 63 -12.11 7.53 -7.89
#